data_61a4349c9a0c806e96a27e2bb3e9cbe1
#
_entry.id   61a4349c9a0c806e96a27e2bb3e9cbe1
#
_cell.length_a   1.000
_cell.length_b   1.000
_cell.length_c   1.000
_cell.angle_alpha   90.00
_cell.angle_beta   90.00
_cell.angle_gamma   90.00
#
_symmetry.space_group_name_H-M   'P 1'
#
loop_
_entity.id
_entity.type
_entity.pdbx_description
1 polymer ?
#
loop_
_entity_poly.entity_id
_entity_poly.type
_entity_poly.pdbx_seq_one_letter_code
_entity_poly.pdbx_strand_id
1 'polypeptide(L)'
;MPRIENNLFMYLIDQKKRHMDTQKAPYCIPSQARIGHIHLKVANIERSLEFYCGLLGFKETSRHGSRVVFISAGGYHHHIALNTWYSKNGKTPLPNNTGLSQVSILYPTRRDLACIAKRILDANYAISGASNHGVSENLYIEDPDKNIIALYWDKPYDQWPLYEDGSYEISNIPLDITDLLATTSR
;
A
#
# COMPACT_ATOMS: atom_id res chain seq x y z
N MET A 1 63.52 23.99 19.60
CA MET A 1 62.44 23.21 19.04
C MET A 1 61.29 23.15 20.04
N PRO A 2 60.22 23.94 19.86
CA PRO A 2 58.87 23.45 19.91
C PRO A 2 57.93 24.37 19.10
N ARG A 3 57.68 24.07 17.82
CA ARG A 3 56.73 24.83 16.99
C ARG A 3 55.88 23.93 16.05
N ILE A 4 56.09 22.64 16.05
CA ILE A 4 55.41 21.73 15.10
C ILE A 4 54.14 21.09 15.70
N GLU A 5 54.11 20.87 17.02
CA GLU A 5 52.95 20.18 17.66
C GLU A 5 51.70 21.05 17.74
N ASN A 6 51.81 22.38 17.85
CA ASN A 6 50.64 23.27 17.90
C ASN A 6 49.88 23.37 16.57
N ASN A 7 50.53 23.16 15.43
CA ASN A 7 49.89 23.25 14.13
C ASN A 7 49.04 22.01 13.81
N LEU A 8 49.48 20.84 14.24
CA LEU A 8 48.72 19.60 14.04
C LEU A 8 47.48 19.56 14.91
N PHE A 9 47.58 20.02 16.17
CA PHE A 9 46.44 20.10 17.09
C PHE A 9 45.37 21.11 16.63
N MET A 10 45.79 22.28 16.14
CA MET A 10 44.89 23.28 15.57
C MET A 10 44.28 22.82 14.25
N TYR A 11 45.00 22.08 13.41
CA TYR A 11 44.48 21.46 12.19
C TYR A 11 43.43 20.40 12.49
N LEU A 12 43.64 19.55 13.50
CA LEU A 12 42.68 18.53 13.93
C LEU A 12 41.41 19.13 14.56
N ILE A 13 41.55 20.23 15.30
CA ILE A 13 40.37 20.97 15.83
C ILE A 13 39.57 21.61 14.69
N ASP A 14 40.26 22.19 13.70
CA ASP A 14 39.59 22.79 12.54
C ASP A 14 38.88 21.72 11.67
N GLN A 15 39.48 20.55 11.50
CA GLN A 15 38.84 19.42 10.82
C GLN A 15 37.64 18.89 11.62
N LYS A 16 37.72 18.80 12.96
CA LYS A 16 36.58 18.47 13.81
C LYS A 16 35.45 19.50 13.75
N LYS A 17 35.80 20.80 13.75
CA LYS A 17 34.80 21.87 13.59
C LYS A 17 34.14 21.83 12.21
N ARG A 18 34.90 21.60 11.13
CA ARG A 18 34.32 21.44 9.78
C ARG A 18 33.44 20.19 9.67
N HIS A 19 33.72 19.14 10.42
CA HIS A 19 32.86 17.92 10.48
C HIS A 19 31.59 18.10 11.34
N MET A 20 31.61 19.05 12.29
CA MET A 20 30.44 19.37 13.12
C MET A 20 29.48 20.39 12.49
N ASP A 21 29.93 21.15 11.45
CA ASP A 21 29.13 22.25 10.87
C ASP A 21 28.38 21.85 9.59
N THR A 22 28.36 20.56 9.24
CA THR A 22 27.55 20.03 8.16
C THR A 22 26.56 18.98 8.65
N GLN A 23 25.78 19.28 9.68
CA GLN A 23 24.50 18.59 9.83
C GLN A 23 23.59 19.12 8.72
N LYS A 24 23.73 18.53 7.54
CA LYS A 24 22.75 18.62 6.48
C LYS A 24 21.40 18.33 7.11
N ALA A 25 20.44 19.25 6.99
CA ALA A 25 19.09 19.01 7.45
C ALA A 25 18.65 17.60 7.01
N PRO A 26 17.98 16.82 7.86
CA PRO A 26 17.59 15.46 7.52
C PRO A 26 16.78 15.50 6.22
N TYR A 27 17.12 14.58 5.30
CA TYR A 27 16.41 14.50 4.02
C TYR A 27 14.94 14.17 4.28
N CYS A 28 14.05 15.00 3.74
CA CYS A 28 12.60 14.74 3.73
C CYS A 28 12.18 14.34 2.32
N ILE A 29 11.41 13.27 2.21
CA ILE A 29 10.80 12.87 0.94
C ILE A 29 9.86 13.99 0.45
N PRO A 30 9.83 14.35 -0.85
CA PRO A 30 8.86 15.32 -1.35
C PRO A 30 7.41 14.94 -1.01
N SER A 31 6.61 15.91 -0.59
CA SER A 31 5.23 15.69 -0.15
C SER A 31 4.31 15.09 -1.22
N GLN A 32 4.68 15.20 -2.50
CA GLN A 32 3.96 14.61 -3.63
C GLN A 32 4.49 13.22 -4.03
N ALA A 33 5.53 12.70 -3.37
CA ALA A 33 5.98 11.34 -3.60
C ALA A 33 4.89 10.36 -3.16
N ARG A 34 4.65 9.34 -3.97
CA ARG A 34 3.60 8.33 -3.75
C ARG A 34 4.08 6.96 -4.21
N ILE A 35 3.46 5.92 -3.68
CA ILE A 35 3.64 4.56 -4.20
C ILE A 35 2.96 4.51 -5.57
N GLY A 36 3.73 4.32 -6.64
CA GLY A 36 3.24 4.32 -8.02
C GLY A 36 2.66 2.98 -8.43
N HIS A 37 3.36 1.89 -8.13
CA HIS A 37 2.96 0.53 -8.45
C HIS A 37 3.62 -0.49 -7.53
N ILE A 38 3.09 -1.70 -7.55
CA ILE A 38 3.65 -2.86 -6.84
C ILE A 38 3.87 -4.02 -7.81
N HIS A 39 4.81 -4.91 -7.46
CA HIS A 39 5.02 -6.18 -8.14
C HIS A 39 4.66 -7.33 -7.21
N LEU A 40 3.68 -8.15 -7.58
CA LEU A 40 3.28 -9.34 -6.86
C LEU A 40 3.83 -10.60 -7.55
N LYS A 41 4.46 -11.44 -6.77
CA LYS A 41 4.78 -12.81 -7.18
C LYS A 41 3.53 -13.66 -7.01
N VAL A 42 3.02 -14.22 -8.12
CA VAL A 42 1.83 -15.06 -8.12
C VAL A 42 2.18 -16.45 -8.64
N ALA A 43 1.44 -17.46 -8.22
CA ALA A 43 1.69 -18.83 -8.66
C ALA A 43 1.19 -19.09 -10.10
N ASN A 44 0.13 -18.37 -10.51
CA ASN A 44 -0.50 -18.54 -11.83
C ASN A 44 -1.11 -17.20 -12.29
N ILE A 45 -0.64 -16.70 -13.44
CA ILE A 45 -1.07 -15.42 -14.01
C ILE A 45 -2.58 -15.42 -14.33
N GLU A 46 -3.08 -16.43 -15.01
CA GLU A 46 -4.48 -16.43 -15.47
C GLU A 46 -5.45 -16.50 -14.29
N ARG A 47 -5.17 -17.31 -13.29
CA ARG A 47 -5.94 -17.35 -12.04
C ARG A 47 -5.93 -15.98 -11.31
N SER A 48 -4.80 -15.30 -11.32
CA SER A 48 -4.71 -13.96 -10.72
C SER A 48 -5.47 -12.92 -11.54
N LEU A 49 -5.48 -13.02 -12.87
CA LEU A 49 -6.26 -12.14 -13.75
C LEU A 49 -7.77 -12.32 -13.56
N GLU A 50 -8.26 -13.54 -13.33
CA GLU A 50 -9.66 -13.77 -12.97
C GLU A 50 -10.06 -12.99 -11.72
N PHE A 51 -9.17 -12.89 -10.73
CA PHE A 51 -9.38 -12.11 -9.53
C PHE A 51 -9.21 -10.60 -9.79
N TYR A 52 -8.05 -10.16 -10.23
CA TYR A 52 -7.77 -8.73 -10.33
C TYR A 52 -8.55 -8.04 -11.47
N CYS A 53 -8.69 -8.68 -12.61
CA CYS A 53 -9.45 -8.11 -13.74
C CYS A 53 -10.91 -8.56 -13.72
N GLY A 54 -11.18 -9.83 -13.46
CA GLY A 54 -12.52 -10.39 -13.44
C GLY A 54 -13.35 -9.89 -12.27
N LEU A 55 -12.85 -10.00 -11.03
CA LEU A 55 -13.57 -9.60 -9.83
C LEU A 55 -13.36 -8.12 -9.50
N LEU A 56 -12.12 -7.62 -9.39
CA LEU A 56 -11.83 -6.26 -8.95
C LEU A 56 -11.95 -5.21 -10.07
N GLY A 57 -11.93 -5.63 -11.36
CA GLY A 57 -12.19 -4.73 -12.47
C GLY A 57 -10.98 -3.97 -13.01
N PHE A 58 -9.74 -4.36 -12.65
CA PHE A 58 -8.55 -3.86 -13.32
C PHE A 58 -8.55 -4.25 -14.80
N LYS A 59 -7.77 -3.53 -15.61
CA LYS A 59 -7.57 -3.83 -17.03
C LYS A 59 -6.12 -4.20 -17.28
N GLU A 60 -5.89 -5.25 -18.07
CA GLU A 60 -4.57 -5.55 -18.59
C GLU A 60 -4.12 -4.40 -19.50
N THR A 61 -2.92 -3.88 -19.26
CA THR A 61 -2.32 -2.79 -20.06
C THR A 61 -1.16 -3.28 -20.91
N SER A 62 -0.46 -4.31 -20.47
CA SER A 62 0.67 -4.90 -21.20
C SER A 62 1.01 -6.28 -20.65
N ARG A 63 1.66 -7.09 -21.51
CA ARG A 63 2.10 -8.44 -21.15
C ARG A 63 3.47 -8.73 -21.79
N HIS A 64 4.36 -9.36 -21.05
CA HIS A 64 5.64 -9.86 -21.58
C HIS A 64 5.72 -11.39 -21.47
N GLY A 65 5.43 -12.05 -22.61
CA GLY A 65 5.33 -13.49 -22.66
C GLY A 65 4.26 -14.03 -21.70
N SER A 66 4.48 -15.22 -21.17
CA SER A 66 3.56 -15.89 -20.24
C SER A 66 3.89 -15.65 -18.76
N ARG A 67 4.90 -14.81 -18.44
CA ARG A 67 5.46 -14.72 -17.08
C ARG A 67 5.24 -13.41 -16.37
N VAL A 68 4.79 -12.36 -17.05
CA VAL A 68 4.47 -11.08 -16.42
C VAL A 68 3.33 -10.38 -17.15
N VAL A 69 2.41 -9.80 -16.38
CA VAL A 69 1.29 -9.01 -16.86
C VAL A 69 1.20 -7.74 -16.02
N PHE A 70 0.91 -6.63 -16.67
CA PHE A 70 0.69 -5.32 -16.06
C PHE A 70 -0.79 -4.97 -16.12
N ILE A 71 -1.34 -4.57 -14.98
CA ILE A 71 -2.75 -4.22 -14.87
C ILE A 71 -2.93 -2.84 -14.23
N SER A 72 -3.99 -2.14 -14.62
CA SER A 72 -4.25 -0.77 -14.16
C SER A 72 -5.74 -0.48 -14.02
N ALA A 73 -6.05 0.51 -13.18
CA ALA A 73 -7.30 1.24 -13.17
C ALA A 73 -7.09 2.59 -13.89
N GLY A 74 -8.02 2.97 -14.79
CA GLY A 74 -7.89 4.22 -15.56
C GLY A 74 -6.76 4.19 -16.60
N GLY A 75 -6.14 5.34 -16.86
CA GLY A 75 -5.14 5.54 -17.91
C GLY A 75 -3.67 5.43 -17.48
N TYR A 76 -3.38 4.98 -16.25
CA TYR A 76 -2.01 4.82 -15.78
C TYR A 76 -1.36 3.55 -16.37
N HIS A 77 -0.05 3.59 -16.63
CA HIS A 77 0.64 2.47 -17.29
C HIS A 77 0.49 1.13 -16.56
N HIS A 78 0.57 1.10 -15.23
CA HIS A 78 0.18 -0.03 -14.37
C HIS A 78 0.21 0.37 -12.89
N HIS A 79 -0.70 -0.20 -12.12
CA HIS A 79 -0.70 -0.13 -10.66
C HIS A 79 -0.16 -1.42 -10.05
N ILE A 80 -0.38 -2.54 -10.71
CA ILE A 80 0.06 -3.86 -10.26
C ILE A 80 0.74 -4.57 -11.43
N ALA A 81 1.91 -5.17 -11.18
CA ALA A 81 2.53 -6.15 -12.03
C ALA A 81 2.42 -7.53 -11.38
N LEU A 82 1.84 -8.49 -12.07
CA LEU A 82 1.73 -9.88 -11.68
C LEU A 82 2.83 -10.67 -12.37
N ASN A 83 3.65 -11.41 -11.65
CA ASN A 83 4.72 -12.18 -12.26
C ASN A 83 4.91 -13.56 -11.62
N THR A 84 5.40 -14.50 -12.44
CA THR A 84 5.71 -15.89 -12.06
C THR A 84 7.19 -16.22 -12.21
N TRP A 85 8.08 -15.21 -12.23
CA TRP A 85 9.52 -15.43 -12.51
C TRP A 85 10.15 -16.46 -11.58
N TYR A 86 9.80 -16.41 -10.29
CA TYR A 86 10.34 -17.29 -9.25
C TYR A 86 9.24 -18.01 -8.46
N SER A 87 7.97 -17.86 -8.87
CA SER A 87 6.81 -18.31 -8.09
C SER A 87 5.81 -19.15 -8.87
N LYS A 88 6.14 -19.57 -10.11
CA LYS A 88 5.25 -20.43 -10.92
C LYS A 88 4.92 -21.71 -10.15
N ASN A 89 3.62 -21.97 -9.92
CA ASN A 89 3.12 -23.09 -9.11
C ASN A 89 3.68 -23.10 -7.67
N GLY A 90 4.11 -21.94 -7.18
CA GLY A 90 4.66 -21.76 -5.84
C GLY A 90 3.60 -21.92 -4.75
N LYS A 91 4.08 -22.05 -3.52
CA LYS A 91 3.23 -22.09 -2.32
C LYS A 91 3.10 -20.71 -1.72
N THR A 92 1.98 -20.45 -1.04
CA THR A 92 1.79 -19.29 -0.19
C THR A 92 2.90 -19.20 0.87
N PRO A 93 3.46 -18.01 1.15
CA PRO A 93 4.40 -17.83 2.24
C PRO A 93 3.82 -18.26 3.58
N LEU A 94 4.67 -18.71 4.50
CA LEU A 94 4.24 -19.02 5.85
C LEU A 94 3.80 -17.73 6.58
N PRO A 95 2.79 -17.78 7.48
CA PRO A 95 2.25 -16.58 8.13
C PRO A 95 3.27 -15.79 8.96
N ASN A 96 4.32 -16.44 9.45
CA ASN A 96 5.37 -15.82 10.26
C ASN A 96 6.58 -15.32 9.44
N ASN A 97 6.51 -15.36 8.12
CA ASN A 97 7.56 -14.79 7.29
C ASN A 97 7.39 -13.26 7.21
N THR A 98 8.53 -12.55 7.20
CA THR A 98 8.54 -11.12 6.91
C THR A 98 8.24 -10.87 5.44
N GLY A 99 7.61 -9.71 5.13
CA GLY A 99 7.29 -9.33 3.76
C GLY A 99 6.20 -8.26 3.70
N LEU A 100 5.54 -8.16 2.55
CA LEU A 100 4.40 -7.27 2.38
C LEU A 100 3.20 -7.85 3.14
N SER A 101 2.69 -7.10 4.12
CA SER A 101 1.53 -7.52 4.90
C SER A 101 0.24 -7.45 4.08
N GLN A 102 0.04 -6.32 3.37
CA GLN A 102 -1.14 -6.11 2.54
C GLN A 102 -0.88 -5.10 1.44
N VAL A 103 -1.75 -5.09 0.45
CA VAL A 103 -1.87 -4.04 -0.58
C VAL A 103 -3.19 -3.32 -0.35
N SER A 104 -3.14 -1.99 -0.25
CA SER A 104 -4.35 -1.20 -0.05
C SER A 104 -4.72 -0.45 -1.33
N ILE A 105 -5.98 -0.57 -1.76
CA ILE A 105 -6.56 0.05 -2.96
C ILE A 105 -7.57 1.09 -2.51
N LEU A 106 -7.27 2.36 -2.74
CA LEU A 106 -8.11 3.49 -2.37
C LEU A 106 -9.23 3.68 -3.40
N TYR A 107 -10.47 3.66 -2.94
CA TYR A 107 -11.66 4.00 -3.71
C TYR A 107 -12.01 5.48 -3.54
N PRO A 108 -12.37 6.20 -4.62
CA PRO A 108 -12.58 7.65 -4.58
C PRO A 108 -13.71 8.07 -3.65
N THR A 109 -14.76 7.26 -3.55
CA THR A 109 -15.94 7.56 -2.73
C THR A 109 -16.39 6.34 -1.91
N ARG A 110 -17.12 6.60 -0.81
CA ARG A 110 -17.76 5.54 -0.01
C ARG A 110 -18.70 4.68 -0.86
N ARG A 111 -19.37 5.30 -1.84
CA ARG A 111 -20.24 4.60 -2.79
C ARG A 111 -19.46 3.63 -3.67
N ASP A 112 -18.28 4.02 -4.16
CA ASP A 112 -17.44 3.13 -4.97
C ASP A 112 -16.96 1.93 -4.14
N LEU A 113 -16.59 2.14 -2.87
CA LEU A 113 -16.30 1.06 -1.92
C LEU A 113 -17.52 0.15 -1.72
N ALA A 114 -18.71 0.71 -1.58
CA ALA A 114 -19.95 -0.06 -1.45
C ALA A 114 -20.25 -0.88 -2.72
N CYS A 115 -20.02 -0.30 -3.91
CA CYS A 115 -20.23 -0.99 -5.18
C CYS A 115 -19.32 -2.21 -5.32
N ILE A 116 -18.03 -2.08 -4.98
CA ILE A 116 -17.12 -3.23 -5.02
C ILE A 116 -17.45 -4.25 -3.91
N ALA A 117 -17.85 -3.82 -2.71
CA ALA A 117 -18.32 -4.70 -1.65
C ALA A 117 -19.50 -5.57 -2.14
N LYS A 118 -20.50 -4.93 -2.75
CA LYS A 118 -21.64 -5.64 -3.33
C LYS A 118 -21.21 -6.66 -4.39
N ARG A 119 -20.31 -6.26 -5.31
CA ARG A 119 -19.80 -7.14 -6.37
C ARG A 119 -19.08 -8.37 -5.81
N ILE A 120 -18.28 -8.21 -4.75
CA ILE A 120 -17.60 -9.31 -4.06
C ILE A 120 -18.62 -10.28 -3.44
N LEU A 121 -19.63 -9.75 -2.76
CA LEU A 121 -20.69 -10.56 -2.16
C LEU A 121 -21.54 -11.29 -3.21
N ASP A 122 -21.93 -10.60 -4.30
CA ASP A 122 -22.68 -11.20 -5.41
C ASP A 122 -21.90 -12.34 -6.08
N ALA A 123 -20.56 -12.25 -6.11
CA ALA A 123 -19.67 -13.29 -6.61
C ALA A 123 -19.44 -14.42 -5.58
N ASN A 124 -20.05 -14.38 -4.40
CA ASN A 124 -19.80 -15.29 -3.28
C ASN A 124 -18.30 -15.36 -2.91
N TYR A 125 -17.56 -14.27 -3.08
CA TYR A 125 -16.17 -14.21 -2.69
C TYR A 125 -16.05 -13.78 -1.22
N ALA A 126 -15.15 -14.41 -0.47
CA ALA A 126 -15.05 -14.21 0.97
C ALA A 126 -14.46 -12.82 1.31
N ILE A 127 -15.13 -12.08 2.17
CA ILE A 127 -14.59 -10.91 2.88
C ILE A 127 -14.00 -11.43 4.19
N SER A 128 -12.70 -11.32 4.38
CA SER A 128 -11.99 -11.83 5.56
C SER A 128 -12.08 -10.89 6.76
N GLY A 129 -12.45 -9.62 6.54
CA GLY A 129 -12.63 -8.63 7.59
C GLY A 129 -13.17 -7.31 7.05
N ALA A 130 -13.73 -6.51 7.97
CA ALA A 130 -14.21 -5.17 7.69
C ALA A 130 -13.99 -4.28 8.92
N SER A 131 -13.37 -3.11 8.74
CA SER A 131 -13.00 -2.22 9.84
C SER A 131 -13.21 -0.76 9.50
N ASN A 132 -13.63 0.00 10.51
CA ASN A 132 -13.61 1.46 10.50
C ASN A 132 -12.43 1.92 11.37
N HIS A 133 -11.47 2.57 10.74
CA HIS A 133 -10.24 3.04 11.40
C HIS A 133 -10.32 4.49 11.92
N GLY A 134 -11.51 5.08 11.95
CA GLY A 134 -11.67 6.49 12.28
C GLY A 134 -11.44 7.38 11.06
N VAL A 135 -10.27 7.25 10.43
CA VAL A 135 -9.86 7.98 9.22
C VAL A 135 -10.36 7.34 7.92
N SER A 136 -10.66 6.04 7.92
CA SER A 136 -11.06 5.27 6.72
C SER A 136 -11.99 4.12 7.05
N GLU A 137 -12.72 3.64 6.04
CA GLU A 137 -13.48 2.39 6.09
C GLU A 137 -12.82 1.37 5.15
N ASN A 138 -12.62 0.14 5.64
CA ASN A 138 -11.80 -0.87 4.99
C ASN A 138 -12.53 -2.22 4.92
N LEU A 139 -12.37 -2.90 3.79
CA LEU A 139 -12.73 -4.30 3.58
C LEU A 139 -11.46 -5.09 3.26
N TYR A 140 -11.32 -6.28 3.81
CA TYR A 140 -10.17 -7.15 3.58
C TYR A 140 -10.61 -8.40 2.85
N ILE A 141 -9.90 -8.72 1.78
CA ILE A 141 -10.05 -9.96 1.02
C ILE A 141 -8.68 -10.56 0.76
N GLU A 142 -8.63 -11.82 0.38
CA GLU A 142 -7.38 -12.46 -0.03
C GLU A 142 -7.40 -12.72 -1.54
N ASP A 143 -6.29 -12.48 -2.21
CA ASP A 143 -6.14 -12.93 -3.59
C ASP A 143 -5.96 -14.47 -3.67
N PRO A 144 -5.93 -15.08 -4.86
CA PRO A 144 -5.76 -16.54 -4.99
C PRO A 144 -4.45 -17.09 -4.40
N ASP A 145 -3.43 -16.26 -4.18
CA ASP A 145 -2.15 -16.63 -3.57
C ASP A 145 -2.07 -16.24 -2.08
N LYS A 146 -3.21 -15.82 -1.49
CA LYS A 146 -3.34 -15.38 -0.09
C LYS A 146 -2.64 -14.07 0.24
N ASN A 147 -2.37 -13.24 -0.76
CA ASN A 147 -2.01 -11.85 -0.48
C ASN A 147 -3.26 -11.11 0.03
N ILE A 148 -3.10 -10.37 1.13
CA ILE A 148 -4.19 -9.57 1.70
C ILE A 148 -4.35 -8.30 0.85
N ILE A 149 -5.56 -8.06 0.40
CA ILE A 149 -5.96 -6.85 -0.35
C ILE A 149 -6.96 -6.09 0.51
N ALA A 150 -6.57 -4.88 0.94
CA ALA A 150 -7.48 -3.95 1.59
C ALA A 150 -8.13 -3.06 0.52
N LEU A 151 -9.44 -3.04 0.47
CA LEU A 151 -10.24 -2.12 -0.34
C LEU A 151 -10.76 -1.07 0.61
N TYR A 152 -10.45 0.21 0.39
CA TYR A 152 -10.77 1.21 1.39
C TYR A 152 -11.17 2.55 0.78
N TRP A 153 -11.85 3.34 1.59
CA TRP A 153 -12.18 4.72 1.32
C TRP A 153 -11.74 5.59 2.50
N ASP A 154 -11.02 6.66 2.22
CA ASP A 154 -10.68 7.68 3.22
C ASP A 154 -11.87 8.59 3.46
N LYS A 155 -12.20 8.80 4.72
CA LYS A 155 -13.15 9.83 5.11
C LYS A 155 -12.61 11.22 4.75
N PRO A 156 -13.49 12.23 4.57
CA PRO A 156 -13.04 13.62 4.44
C PRO A 156 -12.05 14.01 5.53
N TYR A 157 -10.99 14.72 5.15
CA TYR A 157 -9.87 15.05 6.03
C TYR A 157 -10.30 15.79 7.33
N ASP A 158 -11.34 16.61 7.23
CA ASP A 158 -11.95 17.34 8.35
C ASP A 158 -12.70 16.46 9.35
N GLN A 159 -12.91 15.19 9.01
CA GLN A 159 -13.53 14.17 9.87
C GLN A 159 -12.52 13.23 10.53
N TRP A 160 -11.22 13.41 10.27
CA TRP A 160 -10.20 12.53 10.83
C TRP A 160 -10.00 12.86 12.31
N PRO A 161 -10.19 11.88 13.21
CA PRO A 161 -10.02 12.11 14.64
C PRO A 161 -8.55 12.33 14.99
N LEU A 162 -8.30 13.23 15.94
CA LEU A 162 -6.97 13.57 16.40
C LEU A 162 -6.89 13.38 17.92
N TYR A 163 -5.72 12.92 18.38
CA TYR A 163 -5.34 12.99 19.78
C TYR A 163 -5.01 14.44 20.18
N GLU A 164 -4.91 14.70 21.49
CA GLU A 164 -4.56 16.01 22.04
C GLU A 164 -3.20 16.54 21.55
N ASP A 165 -2.27 15.64 21.20
CA ASP A 165 -0.95 16.00 20.66
C ASP A 165 -0.95 16.30 19.14
N GLY A 166 -2.12 16.22 18.48
CA GLY A 166 -2.32 16.48 17.06
C GLY A 166 -1.98 15.28 16.16
N SER A 167 -1.62 14.13 16.70
CA SER A 167 -1.47 12.89 15.92
C SER A 167 -2.85 12.29 15.59
N TYR A 168 -2.92 11.50 14.50
CA TYR A 168 -4.18 10.86 14.09
C TYR A 168 -4.56 9.71 15.04
N GLU A 169 -5.81 9.71 15.49
CA GLU A 169 -6.39 8.60 16.22
C GLU A 169 -6.87 7.52 15.25
N ILE A 170 -6.09 6.45 15.14
CA ILE A 170 -6.43 5.29 14.31
C ILE A 170 -7.07 4.22 15.18
N SER A 171 -8.37 4.02 14.98
CA SER A 171 -9.16 2.99 15.67
C SER A 171 -9.23 1.70 14.86
N ASN A 172 -9.79 0.64 15.46
CA ASN A 172 -10.12 -0.61 14.76
C ASN A 172 -11.48 -1.10 15.24
N ILE A 173 -12.54 -0.47 14.72
CA ILE A 173 -13.92 -0.76 15.07
C ILE A 173 -14.54 -1.59 13.94
N PRO A 174 -15.36 -2.63 14.21
CA PRO A 174 -16.06 -3.36 13.17
C PRO A 174 -16.88 -2.42 12.27
N LEU A 175 -16.73 -2.56 10.94
CA LEU A 175 -17.52 -1.81 9.97
C LEU A 175 -18.88 -2.51 9.76
N ASP A 176 -19.96 -1.75 9.82
CA ASP A 176 -21.28 -2.24 9.41
C ASP A 176 -21.37 -2.30 7.87
N ILE A 177 -21.22 -3.51 7.34
CA ILE A 177 -21.33 -3.77 5.90
C ILE A 177 -22.72 -3.45 5.37
N THR A 178 -23.78 -3.63 6.18
CA THR A 178 -25.16 -3.33 5.75
C THR A 178 -25.34 -1.83 5.53
N ASP A 179 -24.82 -1.01 6.46
CA ASP A 179 -24.82 0.45 6.31
C ASP A 179 -23.97 0.89 5.10
N LEU A 180 -22.81 0.27 4.90
CA LEU A 180 -21.99 0.54 3.72
C LEU A 180 -22.78 0.26 2.44
N LEU A 181 -23.40 -0.92 2.31
CA LEU A 181 -24.18 -1.32 1.12
C LEU A 181 -25.39 -0.43 0.86
N ALA A 182 -26.01 0.16 1.88
CA ALA A 182 -27.11 1.09 1.73
C ALA A 182 -26.73 2.33 0.89
N THR A 183 -25.43 2.66 0.78
CA THR A 183 -24.96 3.78 -0.05
C THR A 183 -25.01 3.49 -1.55
N THR A 184 -25.16 2.25 -1.99
CA THR A 184 -25.28 1.90 -3.42
C THR A 184 -26.60 2.38 -4.03
N SER A 185 -27.64 2.54 -3.22
CA SER A 185 -29.02 2.89 -3.64
C SER A 185 -29.30 4.40 -3.63
N ARG A 186 -28.34 5.19 -3.19
CA ARG A 186 -28.41 6.66 -3.20
C ARG A 186 -27.53 7.18 -4.35
#